data_685d6b1c328def9dbd3a5f57e739510c
#
_entry.id   685d6b1c328def9dbd3a5f57e739510c
#
_cell.length_a   1.000
_cell.length_b   1.000
_cell.length_c   1.000
_cell.angle_alpha   90.00
_cell.angle_beta   90.00
_cell.angle_gamma   90.00
#
_symmetry.space_group_name_H-M   'P 1'
#
loop_
_entity.id
_entity.type
_entity.pdbx_description
1 polymer ?
#
loop_
_entity_poly.entity_id
_entity_poly.type
_entity_poly.pdbx_seq_one_letter_code
_entity_poly.pdbx_strand_id
1 'polypeptide(L)'
;MITIPESDLVVHPLCLGSNIFGGAAPEAESHLVMDAYRSHGGNFIDTADMYNQWIEGHVGGESESVIGSWMKSRGNRADMVIATKVSKLDRRPGLSAKNIVAACEESLDRLQTDYIDLYYSHSDDETVSLEETLGAYAQLIAEGKVRYIAASNFTPARVRESIEFSEDNNL
;
A
#
# COMPACT_ATOMS: atom_id res chain seq x y z
N MET A 1 -9.44 16.88 -8.67
CA MET A 1 -8.15 16.20 -8.43
C MET A 1 -7.31 17.06 -7.52
N ILE A 2 -6.52 16.46 -6.63
CA ILE A 2 -5.54 17.11 -5.76
C ILE A 2 -4.19 16.44 -5.97
N THR A 3 -3.10 17.18 -5.76
CA THR A 3 -1.75 16.59 -5.76
C THR A 3 -1.35 16.25 -4.33
N ILE A 4 -0.87 15.05 -4.08
CA ILE A 4 -0.28 14.70 -2.79
C ILE A 4 1.01 15.51 -2.65
N PRO A 5 1.18 16.29 -1.56
CA PRO A 5 2.40 17.09 -1.36
C PRO A 5 3.68 16.27 -1.53
N GLU A 6 4.74 16.90 -2.00
CA GLU A 6 6.06 16.30 -2.24
C GLU A 6 6.04 15.08 -3.20
N SER A 7 5.02 14.98 -4.08
CA SER A 7 4.89 13.91 -5.06
C SER A 7 4.28 14.41 -6.39
N ASP A 8 4.36 13.58 -7.43
CA ASP A 8 3.63 13.78 -8.70
C ASP A 8 2.27 13.05 -8.72
N LEU A 9 1.83 12.50 -7.58
CA LEU A 9 0.57 11.77 -7.49
C LEU A 9 -0.62 12.73 -7.50
N VAL A 10 -1.37 12.70 -8.60
CA VAL A 10 -2.62 13.46 -8.77
C VAL A 10 -3.80 12.54 -8.52
N VAL A 11 -4.51 12.76 -7.40
CA VAL A 11 -5.53 11.85 -6.91
C VAL A 11 -6.91 12.50 -6.82
N HIS A 12 -7.95 11.69 -6.88
CA HIS A 12 -9.31 12.11 -6.54
C HIS A 12 -9.38 12.44 -5.04
N PRO A 13 -10.09 13.48 -4.62
CA PRO A 13 -10.16 13.88 -3.20
C PRO A 13 -10.80 12.83 -2.29
N LEU A 14 -11.61 11.92 -2.83
CA LEU A 14 -12.11 10.74 -2.13
C LEU A 14 -11.20 9.54 -2.44
N CYS A 15 -10.55 8.99 -1.42
CA CYS A 15 -9.84 7.71 -1.50
C CYS A 15 -10.83 6.56 -1.26
N LEU A 16 -10.80 5.53 -2.10
CA LEU A 16 -11.62 4.33 -1.93
C LEU A 16 -10.90 3.33 -1.03
N GLY A 17 -11.38 3.16 0.20
CA GLY A 17 -10.90 2.12 1.11
C GLY A 17 -11.44 0.74 0.73
N SER A 18 -10.60 -0.27 0.78
CA SER A 18 -10.92 -1.60 0.24
C SER A 18 -10.89 -2.74 1.28
N ASN A 19 -10.92 -2.42 2.58
CA ASN A 19 -10.75 -3.41 3.65
C ASN A 19 -11.83 -4.50 3.70
N ILE A 20 -12.91 -4.37 2.93
CA ILE A 20 -13.98 -5.37 2.83
C ILE A 20 -13.93 -6.15 1.50
N PHE A 21 -13.10 -5.75 0.54
CA PHE A 21 -13.03 -6.39 -0.78
C PHE A 21 -12.41 -7.79 -0.68
N GLY A 22 -13.06 -8.78 -1.29
CA GLY A 22 -12.67 -10.19 -1.16
C GLY A 22 -13.08 -10.84 0.16
N GLY A 23 -13.77 -10.10 1.02
CA GLY A 23 -14.35 -10.57 2.27
C GLY A 23 -15.86 -10.32 2.29
N ALA A 24 -16.31 -9.31 3.06
CA ALA A 24 -17.73 -8.96 3.16
C ALA A 24 -18.32 -8.49 1.81
N ALA A 25 -17.49 -7.90 0.94
CA ALA A 25 -17.84 -7.63 -0.46
C ALA A 25 -17.11 -8.66 -1.35
N PRO A 26 -17.81 -9.64 -1.95
CA PRO A 26 -17.23 -10.58 -2.90
C PRO A 26 -16.59 -9.88 -4.10
N GLU A 27 -15.69 -10.58 -4.80
CA GLU A 27 -14.93 -10.02 -5.93
C GLU A 27 -15.82 -9.31 -6.95
N ALA A 28 -16.92 -9.93 -7.38
CA ALA A 28 -17.81 -9.36 -8.38
C ALA A 28 -18.45 -8.04 -7.92
N GLU A 29 -18.87 -7.95 -6.65
CA GLU A 29 -19.43 -6.73 -6.08
C GLU A 29 -18.35 -5.66 -5.90
N SER A 30 -17.15 -6.04 -5.46
CA SER A 30 -16.00 -5.16 -5.34
C SER A 30 -15.63 -4.53 -6.69
N HIS A 31 -15.65 -5.32 -7.77
CA HIS A 31 -15.43 -4.83 -9.14
C HIS A 31 -16.47 -3.78 -9.55
N LEU A 32 -17.76 -4.01 -9.24
CA LEU A 32 -18.83 -3.03 -9.52
C LEU A 32 -18.61 -1.72 -8.75
N VAL A 33 -18.18 -1.79 -7.50
CA VAL A 33 -17.86 -0.59 -6.70
C VAL A 33 -16.69 0.18 -7.31
N MET A 34 -15.61 -0.52 -7.70
CA MET A 34 -14.45 0.10 -8.34
C MET A 34 -14.80 0.68 -9.72
N ASP A 35 -15.62 -0.01 -10.51
CA ASP A 35 -16.13 0.51 -11.80
C ASP A 35 -16.96 1.79 -11.59
N ALA A 36 -17.85 1.80 -10.61
CA ALA A 36 -18.64 2.99 -10.26
C ALA A 36 -17.75 4.14 -9.78
N TYR A 37 -16.80 3.87 -8.89
CA TYR A 37 -15.82 4.86 -8.42
C TYR A 37 -15.02 5.46 -9.58
N ARG A 38 -14.51 4.62 -10.48
CA ARG A 38 -13.76 5.04 -11.67
C ARG A 38 -14.61 5.88 -12.63
N SER A 39 -15.89 5.53 -12.84
CA SER A 39 -16.80 6.27 -13.70
C SER A 39 -17.08 7.71 -13.24
N HIS A 40 -16.86 7.98 -11.95
CA HIS A 40 -16.97 9.31 -11.33
C HIS A 40 -15.62 10.03 -11.19
N GLY A 41 -14.58 9.57 -11.89
CA GLY A 41 -13.24 10.17 -11.88
C GLY A 41 -12.35 9.71 -10.74
N GLY A 42 -12.78 8.71 -9.97
CA GLY A 42 -11.97 8.12 -8.90
C GLY A 42 -10.75 7.39 -9.45
N ASN A 43 -9.60 7.56 -8.81
CA ASN A 43 -8.35 6.91 -9.21
C ASN A 43 -7.45 6.53 -8.03
N PHE A 44 -7.89 6.69 -6.78
CA PHE A 44 -7.08 6.43 -5.60
C PHE A 44 -7.71 5.36 -4.73
N ILE A 45 -7.06 4.20 -4.63
CA ILE A 45 -7.53 3.04 -3.84
C ILE A 45 -6.51 2.73 -2.74
N ASP A 46 -7.01 2.54 -1.52
CA ASP A 46 -6.24 2.15 -0.34
C ASP A 46 -6.54 0.70 0.05
N THR A 47 -5.50 -0.12 0.12
CA THR A 47 -5.53 -1.51 0.56
C THR A 47 -4.42 -1.81 1.57
N ALA A 48 -4.22 -3.06 1.95
CA ALA A 48 -3.12 -3.54 2.79
C ALA A 48 -2.92 -5.05 2.65
N ASP A 49 -1.69 -5.52 2.93
CA ASP A 49 -1.32 -6.94 2.94
C ASP A 49 -2.10 -7.79 3.95
N MET A 50 -2.60 -7.16 5.04
CA MET A 50 -3.31 -7.84 6.11
C MET A 50 -4.85 -7.82 5.96
N TYR A 51 -5.40 -7.09 4.98
CA TYR A 51 -6.86 -6.97 4.87
C TYR A 51 -7.51 -8.33 4.62
N ASN A 52 -8.56 -8.56 5.39
CA ASN A 52 -9.35 -9.80 5.50
C ASN A 52 -8.69 -10.95 6.27
N GLN A 53 -7.46 -10.84 6.81
CA GLN A 53 -6.85 -11.90 7.64
C GLN A 53 -7.70 -12.30 8.88
N TRP A 54 -8.64 -11.43 9.32
CA TRP A 54 -9.56 -11.69 10.44
C TRP A 54 -10.75 -12.57 10.07
N ILE A 55 -10.92 -12.93 8.81
CA ILE A 55 -11.99 -13.80 8.32
C ILE A 55 -11.50 -15.25 8.36
N GLU A 56 -12.27 -16.14 8.92
CA GLU A 56 -11.92 -17.56 8.99
C GLU A 56 -11.63 -18.14 7.59
N GLY A 57 -10.47 -18.77 7.44
CA GLY A 57 -9.99 -19.34 6.16
C GLY A 57 -9.24 -18.35 5.27
N HIS A 58 -9.16 -17.06 5.63
CA HIS A 58 -8.37 -16.07 4.92
C HIS A 58 -6.96 -15.94 5.51
N VAL A 59 -6.03 -15.49 4.69
CA VAL A 59 -4.60 -15.37 5.06
C VAL A 59 -4.06 -13.94 4.99
N GLY A 60 -4.90 -12.99 4.56
CA GLY A 60 -4.51 -11.62 4.25
C GLY A 60 -4.09 -11.45 2.78
N GLY A 61 -4.35 -10.24 2.23
CA GLY A 61 -4.08 -9.89 0.85
C GLY A 61 -5.21 -10.18 -0.13
N GLU A 62 -6.36 -10.67 0.36
CA GLU A 62 -7.53 -10.91 -0.49
C GLU A 62 -8.01 -9.62 -1.16
N SER A 63 -7.95 -8.50 -0.45
CA SER A 63 -8.30 -7.19 -1.01
C SER A 63 -7.35 -6.79 -2.16
N GLU A 64 -6.04 -6.98 -1.98
CA GLU A 64 -5.06 -6.73 -3.04
C GLU A 64 -5.30 -7.63 -4.27
N SER A 65 -5.63 -8.90 -4.05
CA SER A 65 -5.92 -9.85 -5.13
C SER A 65 -7.14 -9.44 -5.95
N VAL A 66 -8.20 -8.96 -5.29
CA VAL A 66 -9.42 -8.43 -5.95
C VAL A 66 -9.13 -7.18 -6.75
N ILE A 67 -8.32 -6.24 -6.20
CA ILE A 67 -7.91 -5.04 -6.91
C ILE A 67 -7.03 -5.39 -8.11
N GLY A 68 -6.10 -6.33 -7.95
CA GLY A 68 -5.23 -6.80 -9.02
C GLY A 68 -6.03 -7.42 -10.19
N SER A 69 -6.98 -8.31 -9.89
CA SER A 69 -7.85 -8.92 -10.90
C SER A 69 -8.71 -7.88 -11.63
N TRP A 70 -9.21 -6.86 -10.91
CA TRP A 70 -9.95 -5.75 -11.49
C TRP A 70 -9.08 -4.92 -12.43
N MET A 71 -7.91 -4.46 -11.97
CA MET A 71 -7.00 -3.66 -12.80
C MET A 71 -6.58 -4.39 -14.06
N LYS A 72 -6.25 -5.67 -13.95
CA LYS A 72 -5.91 -6.51 -15.11
C LYS A 72 -7.06 -6.65 -16.09
N SER A 73 -8.26 -6.93 -15.57
CA SER A 73 -9.46 -7.13 -16.44
C SER A 73 -9.89 -5.85 -17.15
N ARG A 74 -9.59 -4.66 -16.59
CA ARG A 74 -9.92 -3.34 -17.20
C ARG A 74 -8.76 -2.72 -17.95
N GLY A 75 -7.52 -3.24 -17.80
CA GLY A 75 -6.32 -2.68 -18.41
C GLY A 75 -6.03 -1.24 -17.96
N ASN A 76 -6.34 -0.91 -16.71
CA ASN A 76 -6.35 0.48 -16.22
C ASN A 76 -5.31 0.77 -15.13
N ARG A 77 -4.32 -0.11 -14.91
CA ARG A 77 -3.31 0.09 -13.85
C ARG A 77 -2.66 1.48 -13.89
N ALA A 78 -2.29 1.94 -15.09
CA ALA A 78 -1.62 3.24 -15.27
C ALA A 78 -2.50 4.46 -14.93
N ASP A 79 -3.83 4.29 -14.88
CA ASP A 79 -4.77 5.34 -14.54
C ASP A 79 -5.08 5.40 -13.03
N MET A 80 -4.54 4.45 -12.26
CA MET A 80 -4.85 4.29 -10.84
C MET A 80 -3.64 4.61 -9.98
N VAL A 81 -3.90 5.23 -8.84
CA VAL A 81 -2.95 5.36 -7.73
C VAL A 81 -3.32 4.33 -6.68
N ILE A 82 -2.43 3.38 -6.43
CA ILE A 82 -2.66 2.28 -5.49
C ILE A 82 -1.77 2.47 -4.27
N ALA A 83 -2.41 2.57 -3.11
CA ALA A 83 -1.76 2.54 -1.82
C ALA A 83 -1.93 1.17 -1.18
N THR A 84 -0.83 0.56 -0.71
CA THR A 84 -0.88 -0.65 0.13
C THR A 84 0.06 -0.53 1.32
N LYS A 85 0.02 -1.48 2.25
CA LYS A 85 0.67 -1.34 3.57
C LYS A 85 1.28 -2.66 4.03
N VAL A 86 2.37 -2.55 4.81
CA VAL A 86 3.09 -3.64 5.48
C VAL A 86 3.13 -3.42 6.97
N SER A 87 3.40 -4.40 7.75
CA SER A 87 3.71 -4.52 9.17
C SER A 87 2.67 -5.23 10.05
N LYS A 88 1.41 -5.28 9.64
CA LYS A 88 0.32 -5.83 10.47
C LYS A 88 -0.18 -7.21 10.05
N LEU A 89 0.45 -7.84 9.07
CA LEU A 89 0.08 -9.20 8.68
C LEU A 89 0.58 -10.19 9.75
N ASP A 90 -0.35 -10.93 10.39
CA ASP A 90 -0.06 -11.77 11.58
C ASP A 90 1.05 -12.79 11.34
N ARG A 91 1.10 -13.41 10.16
CA ARG A 91 2.14 -14.39 9.82
C ARG A 91 3.52 -13.76 9.56
N ARG A 92 3.57 -12.42 9.43
CA ARG A 92 4.78 -11.68 9.10
C ARG A 92 4.67 -10.21 9.55
N PRO A 93 4.70 -9.97 10.88
CA PRO A 93 4.58 -8.62 11.44
C PRO A 93 5.89 -7.84 11.37
N GLY A 94 5.79 -6.51 11.55
CA GLY A 94 6.90 -5.60 11.81
C GLY A 94 7.52 -4.99 10.56
N LEU A 95 8.55 -4.17 10.77
CA LEU A 95 9.20 -3.33 9.75
C LEU A 95 10.67 -3.69 9.52
N SER A 96 11.07 -4.93 9.78
CA SER A 96 12.42 -5.38 9.39
C SER A 96 12.60 -5.29 7.86
N ALA A 97 13.80 -5.00 7.41
CA ALA A 97 14.12 -4.91 5.98
C ALA A 97 13.67 -6.16 5.21
N LYS A 98 13.94 -7.33 5.77
CA LYS A 98 13.51 -8.61 5.20
C LYS A 98 12.00 -8.68 5.03
N ASN A 99 11.23 -8.20 6.04
CA ASN A 99 9.78 -8.21 5.98
C ASN A 99 9.24 -7.23 4.94
N ILE A 100 9.75 -5.99 4.93
CA ILE A 100 9.33 -4.95 3.99
C ILE A 100 9.50 -5.41 2.54
N VAL A 101 10.68 -5.95 2.19
CA VAL A 101 10.97 -6.43 0.84
C VAL A 101 10.06 -7.61 0.48
N ALA A 102 9.95 -8.63 1.34
CA ALA A 102 9.11 -9.79 1.06
C ALA A 102 7.61 -9.42 0.96
N ALA A 103 7.13 -8.48 1.79
CA ALA A 103 5.76 -7.99 1.74
C ALA A 103 5.48 -7.24 0.43
N CYS A 104 6.42 -6.41 -0.02
CA CYS A 104 6.31 -5.68 -1.27
C CYS A 104 6.15 -6.64 -2.45
N GLU A 105 7.03 -7.65 -2.57
CA GLU A 105 6.95 -8.66 -3.64
C GLU A 105 5.61 -9.39 -3.63
N GLU A 106 5.16 -9.86 -2.47
CA GLU A 106 3.86 -10.52 -2.36
C GLU A 106 2.69 -9.59 -2.71
N SER A 107 2.76 -8.30 -2.34
CA SER A 107 1.74 -7.31 -2.70
C SER A 107 1.73 -7.04 -4.21
N LEU A 108 2.89 -6.92 -4.84
CA LEU A 108 3.02 -6.77 -6.31
C LEU A 108 2.41 -7.96 -7.04
N ASP A 109 2.68 -9.19 -6.58
CA ASP A 109 2.10 -10.41 -7.15
C ASP A 109 0.57 -10.41 -7.04
N ARG A 110 0.00 -10.09 -5.86
CA ARG A 110 -1.45 -10.03 -5.66
C ARG A 110 -2.11 -8.91 -6.46
N LEU A 111 -1.49 -7.73 -6.50
CA LEU A 111 -1.95 -6.57 -7.28
C LEU A 111 -1.74 -6.74 -8.79
N GLN A 112 -0.99 -7.77 -9.22
CA GLN A 112 -0.67 -8.07 -10.62
C GLN A 112 -0.06 -6.86 -11.34
N THR A 113 0.91 -6.21 -10.70
CA THR A 113 1.61 -5.01 -11.17
C THR A 113 3.09 -5.07 -10.78
N ASP A 114 3.92 -4.29 -11.42
CA ASP A 114 5.36 -4.18 -11.17
C ASP A 114 5.75 -3.00 -10.27
N TYR A 115 4.76 -2.15 -9.89
CA TYR A 115 5.01 -1.03 -8.99
C TYR A 115 3.81 -0.71 -8.08
N ILE A 116 4.10 -0.13 -6.92
CA ILE A 116 3.17 0.44 -5.94
C ILE A 116 3.35 1.96 -5.94
N ASP A 117 2.24 2.72 -6.03
CA ASP A 117 2.34 4.18 -6.02
C ASP A 117 2.65 4.74 -4.63
N LEU A 118 2.03 4.19 -3.57
CA LEU A 118 2.22 4.65 -2.20
C LEU A 118 2.30 3.44 -1.25
N TYR A 119 3.47 3.22 -0.64
CA TYR A 119 3.70 2.08 0.24
C TYR A 119 3.80 2.53 1.69
N TYR A 120 2.87 2.08 2.53
CA TYR A 120 2.77 2.50 3.92
C TYR A 120 3.45 1.53 4.89
N SER A 121 4.15 2.08 5.88
CA SER A 121 4.23 1.43 7.18
C SER A 121 2.87 1.49 7.85
N HIS A 122 2.16 0.36 7.99
CA HIS A 122 0.79 0.29 8.54
C HIS A 122 0.75 0.64 10.03
N SER A 123 1.83 0.37 10.74
CA SER A 123 2.10 0.82 12.11
C SER A 123 3.60 0.93 12.31
N ASP A 124 4.00 1.74 13.29
CA ASP A 124 5.38 1.80 13.74
C ASP A 124 5.87 0.46 14.31
N ASP A 125 7.19 0.26 14.26
CA ASP A 125 7.90 -0.85 14.87
C ASP A 125 9.18 -0.32 15.52
N GLU A 126 9.08 0.10 16.78
CA GLU A 126 10.20 0.65 17.54
C GLU A 126 11.29 -0.38 17.86
N THR A 127 11.06 -1.67 17.54
CA THR A 127 12.07 -2.74 17.73
C THR A 127 13.06 -2.79 16.56
N VAL A 128 12.78 -2.13 15.46
CA VAL A 128 13.62 -2.03 14.27
C VAL A 128 14.14 -0.59 14.15
N SER A 129 15.40 -0.41 13.78
CA SER A 129 15.99 0.91 13.59
C SER A 129 15.39 1.62 12.36
N LEU A 130 15.36 2.96 12.40
CA LEU A 130 14.96 3.75 11.21
C LEU A 130 15.89 3.51 10.03
N GLU A 131 17.18 3.32 10.28
CA GLU A 131 18.18 3.00 9.26
C GLU A 131 17.80 1.72 8.50
N GLU A 132 17.41 0.66 9.20
CA GLU A 132 16.98 -0.60 8.56
C GLU A 132 15.68 -0.41 7.78
N THR A 133 14.67 0.20 8.42
CA THR A 133 13.34 0.38 7.84
C THR A 133 13.40 1.29 6.61
N LEU A 134 13.98 2.49 6.73
CA LEU A 134 14.04 3.46 5.65
C LEU A 134 15.01 3.03 4.54
N GLY A 135 16.11 2.36 4.90
CA GLY A 135 17.02 1.75 3.92
C GLY A 135 16.34 0.70 3.03
N ALA A 136 15.45 -0.11 3.60
CA ALA A 136 14.67 -1.08 2.81
C ALA A 136 13.69 -0.38 1.86
N TYR A 137 13.04 0.69 2.28
CA TYR A 137 12.17 1.48 1.39
C TYR A 137 12.96 2.17 0.29
N ALA A 138 14.12 2.77 0.61
CA ALA A 138 14.99 3.38 -0.37
C ALA A 138 15.45 2.39 -1.44
N GLN A 139 15.77 1.14 -1.04
CA GLN A 139 16.06 0.08 -1.99
C GLN A 139 14.89 -0.20 -2.94
N LEU A 140 13.66 -0.34 -2.42
CA LEU A 140 12.47 -0.60 -3.24
C LEU A 140 12.16 0.55 -4.20
N ILE A 141 12.42 1.79 -3.79
CA ILE A 141 12.30 2.98 -4.65
C ILE A 141 13.36 2.94 -5.76
N ALA A 142 14.61 2.65 -5.43
CA ALA A 142 15.69 2.54 -6.41
C ALA A 142 15.46 1.41 -7.43
N GLU A 143 14.80 0.33 -7.01
CA GLU A 143 14.38 -0.79 -7.87
C GLU A 143 13.14 -0.45 -8.73
N GLY A 144 12.49 0.71 -8.51
CA GLY A 144 11.27 1.12 -9.21
C GLY A 144 10.01 0.37 -8.79
N LYS A 145 10.06 -0.42 -7.72
CA LYS A 145 8.92 -1.18 -7.18
C LYS A 145 7.98 -0.33 -6.35
N VAL A 146 8.47 0.75 -5.75
CA VAL A 146 7.72 1.70 -4.93
C VAL A 146 8.02 3.11 -5.43
N ARG A 147 6.99 3.95 -5.59
CA ARG A 147 7.16 5.34 -6.00
C ARG A 147 7.33 6.26 -4.80
N TYR A 148 6.46 6.11 -3.81
CA TYR A 148 6.45 6.93 -2.60
C TYR A 148 6.16 6.08 -1.38
N ILE A 149 6.68 6.51 -0.23
CA ILE A 149 6.44 5.86 1.07
C ILE A 149 5.58 6.76 1.96
N ALA A 150 4.92 6.15 2.93
CA ALA A 150 4.10 6.87 3.90
C ALA A 150 4.03 6.13 5.24
N ALA A 151 3.53 6.81 6.26
CA ALA A 151 3.34 6.26 7.60
C ALA A 151 1.89 6.31 8.03
N SER A 152 1.43 5.28 8.71
CA SER A 152 0.12 5.16 9.34
C SER A 152 0.32 4.70 10.78
N ASN A 153 -0.50 5.25 11.71
CA ASN A 153 -0.41 4.89 13.13
C ASN A 153 0.97 5.18 13.78
N PHE A 154 1.65 6.20 13.30
CA PHE A 154 2.86 6.75 13.90
C PHE A 154 2.52 7.93 14.79
N THR A 155 3.32 8.15 15.83
CA THR A 155 3.25 9.40 16.61
C THR A 155 3.82 10.56 15.80
N PRO A 156 3.39 11.82 16.06
CA PRO A 156 3.98 12.98 15.38
C PRO A 156 5.49 13.12 15.63
N ALA A 157 5.98 12.67 16.78
CA ALA A 157 7.41 12.66 17.10
C ALA A 157 8.15 11.69 16.20
N ARG A 158 7.62 10.48 16.05
CA ARG A 158 8.23 9.43 15.23
C ARG A 158 8.25 9.78 13.75
N VAL A 159 7.18 10.43 13.25
CA VAL A 159 7.17 10.94 11.87
C VAL A 159 8.28 11.96 11.65
N ARG A 160 8.45 12.93 12.57
CA ARG A 160 9.55 13.90 12.47
C ARG A 160 10.91 13.26 12.47
N GLU A 161 11.15 12.35 13.41
CA GLU A 161 12.41 11.59 13.50
C GLU A 161 12.70 10.84 12.18
N SER A 162 11.68 10.24 11.58
CA SER A 162 11.83 9.52 10.30
C SER A 162 12.17 10.48 9.15
N ILE A 163 11.56 11.67 9.10
CA ILE A 163 11.85 12.69 8.08
C ILE A 163 13.28 13.20 8.26
N GLU A 164 13.65 13.63 9.46
CA GLU A 164 15.00 14.11 9.78
C GLU A 164 16.06 13.06 9.43
N PHE A 165 15.81 11.78 9.79
CA PHE A 165 16.72 10.71 9.43
C PHE A 165 16.85 10.52 7.90
N SER A 166 15.73 10.58 7.16
CA SER A 166 15.76 10.49 5.70
C SER A 166 16.56 11.63 5.06
N GLU A 167 16.34 12.87 5.51
CA GLU A 167 17.05 14.07 5.00
C GLU A 167 18.55 13.97 5.28
N ASP A 168 18.96 13.59 6.50
CA ASP A 168 20.36 13.49 6.92
C ASP A 168 21.13 12.39 6.17
N ASN A 169 20.42 11.36 5.68
CA ASN A 169 21.03 10.19 5.02
C ASN A 169 20.74 10.12 3.51
N ASN A 170 20.04 11.09 2.95
CA ASN A 170 19.61 11.12 1.53
C ASN A 170 18.84 9.86 1.11
N LEU A 171 17.91 9.42 1.97
CA LEU A 171 17.04 8.25 1.75
C LEU A 171 15.66 8.66 1.28
#